data_92ff27419b0dde5905e8b52f94c38443
#
_entry.id   92ff27419b0dde5905e8b52f94c38443
#
_cell.length_a   1.000
_cell.length_b   1.000
_cell.length_c   1.000
_cell.angle_alpha   90.00
_cell.angle_beta   90.00
_cell.angle_gamma   90.00
#
_symmetry.space_group_name_H-M   'P 1'
#
loop_
_entity.id
_entity.type
_entity.pdbx_description
1 polymer ?
#
loop_
_entity_poly.entity_id
_entity_poly.type
_entity_poly.pdbx_seq_one_letter_code
_entity_poly.pdbx_strand_id
1 'polypeptide(L)'
;MVRCVSRMALFGALLLVAPGFVDLLPYKLVEWPVPPTSAAGVPGAWNLIQAAAVAVTAQGTILVLHRGAHPILEFRSDGTLVRSWGDGLFSEGKVAAIPESYWTADKSHYSAVYGPAGCASCGAHSVRVDPQGNVWLVDAPAHVIYKMNADGKELMRLGTKGASGAGPNHFNLPTDVGFAPNGDIYVTDGYGSARVVKYTRDGKFILEWGRRGKGPGEFGLPHNLVIDRQGRVYVTDRDNQRIEVFDADGKFLTQWTNTGGVSGLAITRDQRIWTGGTLRDLEGHVIGSLPGNPGGHGVAVSESGDVYIAQLTGIVQKFVK
;
A
#
# COMPACT_ATOMS: atom_id res chain seq x y z
N MET A 1 72.60 13.62 -28.12
CA MET A 1 71.51 12.62 -28.21
C MET A 1 70.53 12.87 -27.09
N VAL A 2 69.44 13.56 -27.36
CA VAL A 2 68.39 13.86 -26.37
C VAL A 2 67.19 13.03 -26.74
N ARG A 3 66.77 12.09 -25.86
CA ARG A 3 65.59 11.26 -26.07
C ARG A 3 64.33 12.03 -25.60
N CYS A 4 63.46 12.32 -26.52
CA CYS A 4 62.15 12.87 -26.25
C CYS A 4 61.20 11.75 -25.77
N VAL A 5 60.67 11.83 -24.54
CA VAL A 5 59.68 10.91 -23.98
C VAL A 5 58.30 11.55 -24.18
N SER A 6 57.56 11.00 -25.09
CA SER A 6 56.17 11.39 -25.35
C SER A 6 55.26 10.87 -24.24
N ARG A 7 54.61 11.77 -23.52
CA ARG A 7 53.55 11.42 -22.53
C ARG A 7 52.21 11.33 -23.32
N MET A 8 51.71 10.13 -23.39
CA MET A 8 50.34 9.88 -23.87
C MET A 8 49.39 10.25 -22.73
N ALA A 9 48.57 11.28 -22.93
CA ALA A 9 47.45 11.60 -22.05
C ALA A 9 46.25 10.69 -22.39
N LEU A 10 45.88 9.80 -21.48
CA LEU A 10 44.59 9.09 -21.54
C LEU A 10 43.49 10.09 -21.22
N PHE A 11 42.69 10.47 -22.22
CA PHE A 11 41.39 11.09 -22.01
C PHE A 11 40.40 10.00 -21.63
N GLY A 12 40.05 9.90 -20.34
CA GLY A 12 38.95 9.14 -19.85
C GLY A 12 37.66 9.83 -20.29
N ALA A 13 36.93 9.24 -21.24
CA ALA A 13 35.59 9.69 -21.57
C ALA A 13 34.65 9.40 -20.39
N LEU A 14 34.29 10.44 -19.65
CA LEU A 14 33.22 10.41 -18.67
C LEU A 14 31.91 10.25 -19.42
N LEU A 15 31.38 9.03 -19.49
CA LEU A 15 30.02 8.79 -19.98
C LEU A 15 29.06 9.45 -18.99
N LEU A 16 28.61 10.66 -19.30
CA LEU A 16 27.41 11.25 -18.70
C LEU A 16 26.22 10.38 -19.11
N VAL A 17 25.82 9.47 -18.23
CA VAL A 17 24.52 8.81 -18.34
C VAL A 17 23.46 9.92 -18.15
N ALA A 18 22.86 10.34 -19.24
CA ALA A 18 21.70 11.23 -19.18
C ALA A 18 20.63 10.57 -18.29
N PRO A 19 19.92 11.34 -17.44
CA PRO A 19 18.81 10.80 -16.67
C PRO A 19 17.84 10.19 -17.68
N GLY A 20 17.65 8.86 -17.61
CA GLY A 20 16.78 8.14 -18.52
C GLY A 20 15.36 8.70 -18.39
N PHE A 21 14.80 9.15 -19.49
CA PHE A 21 13.39 9.48 -19.57
C PHE A 21 12.61 8.18 -19.29
N VAL A 22 11.79 8.20 -18.24
CA VAL A 22 10.85 7.11 -17.96
C VAL A 22 9.75 7.20 -19.01
N ASP A 23 9.56 6.14 -19.78
CA ASP A 23 8.54 6.09 -20.82
C ASP A 23 7.14 6.31 -20.22
N LEU A 24 6.36 7.19 -20.83
CA LEU A 24 4.95 7.35 -20.52
C LEU A 24 4.17 6.16 -21.08
N LEU A 25 3.46 5.47 -20.20
CA LEU A 25 2.58 4.39 -20.60
C LEU A 25 1.32 4.96 -21.28
N PRO A 26 0.70 4.24 -22.24
CA PRO A 26 -0.46 4.71 -23.00
C PRO A 26 -1.75 4.66 -22.16
N TYR A 27 -1.73 5.30 -21.00
CA TYR A 27 -2.88 5.45 -20.12
C TYR A 27 -3.45 6.86 -20.20
N LYS A 28 -4.78 6.95 -20.01
CA LYS A 28 -5.49 8.23 -19.90
C LYS A 28 -6.14 8.34 -18.53
N LEU A 29 -5.94 9.47 -17.87
CA LEU A 29 -6.71 9.84 -16.67
C LEU A 29 -8.15 10.13 -17.11
N VAL A 30 -9.11 9.51 -16.45
CA VAL A 30 -10.54 9.73 -16.66
C VAL A 30 -11.20 10.25 -15.39
N GLU A 31 -12.32 10.98 -15.55
CA GLU A 31 -13.12 11.40 -14.43
C GLU A 31 -13.76 10.18 -13.74
N TRP A 32 -13.38 9.95 -12.49
CA TRP A 32 -13.87 8.84 -11.69
C TRP A 32 -13.59 9.09 -10.19
N PRO A 33 -14.50 8.72 -9.28
CA PRO A 33 -15.89 8.33 -9.56
C PRO A 33 -16.70 9.50 -10.11
N VAL A 34 -17.74 9.20 -10.88
CA VAL A 34 -18.61 10.24 -11.45
C VAL A 34 -19.42 10.86 -10.33
N PRO A 35 -19.38 12.18 -10.12
CA PRO A 35 -20.20 12.83 -9.12
C PRO A 35 -21.69 12.56 -9.33
N PRO A 36 -22.48 12.30 -8.27
CA PRO A 36 -23.91 12.10 -8.42
C PRO A 36 -24.55 13.35 -9.01
N THR A 37 -25.35 13.21 -10.06
CA THR A 37 -26.06 14.31 -10.73
C THR A 37 -27.15 14.95 -9.86
N SER A 38 -27.49 14.33 -8.74
CA SER A 38 -28.33 14.92 -7.69
C SER A 38 -27.83 14.48 -6.32
N ALA A 39 -27.74 15.40 -5.38
CA ALA A 39 -27.40 15.15 -3.99
C ALA A 39 -28.45 14.34 -3.21
N ALA A 40 -29.38 13.68 -3.90
CA ALA A 40 -30.46 12.93 -3.32
C ALA A 40 -29.99 11.54 -2.91
N GLY A 41 -29.60 11.37 -1.64
CA GLY A 41 -29.62 10.06 -1.03
C GLY A 41 -28.40 9.65 -0.19
N VAL A 42 -27.21 10.16 -0.43
CA VAL A 42 -26.04 9.85 0.42
C VAL A 42 -25.29 11.18 0.74
N PRO A 43 -25.69 11.90 1.79
CA PRO A 43 -24.96 13.09 2.21
C PRO A 43 -23.51 12.75 2.49
N GLY A 44 -22.57 13.41 1.78
CA GLY A 44 -21.14 13.21 1.97
C GLY A 44 -20.52 11.98 1.30
N ALA A 45 -21.26 11.23 0.48
CA ALA A 45 -20.72 10.04 -0.21
C ALA A 45 -19.46 10.31 -1.04
N TRP A 46 -19.36 11.51 -1.60
CA TRP A 46 -18.21 11.94 -2.41
C TRP A 46 -17.22 12.83 -1.66
N ASN A 47 -17.49 13.15 -0.41
CA ASN A 47 -16.51 13.80 0.44
C ASN A 47 -15.56 12.73 0.99
N LEU A 48 -14.63 12.29 0.14
CA LEU A 48 -13.65 11.27 0.48
C LEU A 48 -12.60 11.88 1.43
N ILE A 49 -12.95 11.99 2.69
CA ILE A 49 -12.00 12.43 3.72
C ILE A 49 -10.84 11.45 3.74
N GLN A 50 -9.70 11.82 3.14
CA GLN A 50 -8.52 10.98 3.01
C GLN A 50 -8.84 9.57 2.43
N ALA A 51 -8.92 9.45 1.12
CA ALA A 51 -9.00 8.14 0.47
C ALA A 51 -7.73 7.34 0.79
N ALA A 52 -7.84 6.43 1.77
CA ALA A 52 -6.70 5.71 2.32
C ALA A 52 -6.28 4.55 1.42
N ALA A 53 -7.23 3.84 0.82
CA ALA A 53 -6.92 2.70 -0.03
C ALA A 53 -8.00 2.44 -1.07
N VAL A 54 -7.66 1.63 -2.06
CA VAL A 54 -8.55 1.16 -3.11
C VAL A 54 -8.26 -0.30 -3.39
N ALA A 55 -9.30 -1.09 -3.69
CA ALA A 55 -9.18 -2.49 -4.09
C ALA A 55 -10.19 -2.81 -5.20
N VAL A 56 -9.90 -3.82 -6.01
CA VAL A 56 -10.82 -4.35 -7.02
C VAL A 56 -11.33 -5.71 -6.54
N THR A 57 -12.66 -5.89 -6.58
CA THR A 57 -13.29 -7.16 -6.21
C THR A 57 -13.24 -8.16 -7.37
N ALA A 58 -13.50 -9.44 -7.09
CA ALA A 58 -13.59 -10.47 -8.12
C ALA A 58 -14.71 -10.19 -9.14
N GLN A 59 -15.72 -9.41 -8.77
CA GLN A 59 -16.81 -8.99 -9.65
C GLN A 59 -16.46 -7.76 -10.49
N GLY A 60 -15.25 -7.21 -10.33
CA GLY A 60 -14.79 -6.01 -11.03
C GLY A 60 -15.34 -4.71 -10.48
N THR A 61 -15.98 -4.72 -9.29
CA THR A 61 -16.31 -3.49 -8.57
C THR A 61 -15.10 -2.95 -7.83
N ILE A 62 -15.12 -1.67 -7.53
CA ILE A 62 -14.02 -0.96 -6.91
C ILE A 62 -14.42 -0.53 -5.50
N LEU A 63 -13.68 -1.02 -4.52
CA LEU A 63 -13.81 -0.58 -3.13
C LEU A 63 -12.89 0.60 -2.90
N VAL A 64 -13.45 1.70 -2.41
CA VAL A 64 -12.69 2.87 -1.94
C VAL A 64 -12.82 2.94 -0.43
N LEU A 65 -11.70 2.84 0.26
CA LEU A 65 -11.62 3.03 1.70
C LEU A 65 -11.25 4.48 1.99
N HIS A 66 -12.09 5.17 2.77
CA HIS A 66 -11.81 6.54 3.20
C HIS A 66 -12.16 6.75 4.68
N ARG A 67 -11.77 7.89 5.25
CA ARG A 67 -11.91 8.15 6.69
C ARG A 67 -13.18 8.90 7.08
N GLY A 68 -14.19 8.92 6.21
CA GLY A 68 -15.51 9.51 6.46
C GLY A 68 -16.47 8.60 7.23
N ALA A 69 -17.73 9.04 7.34
CA ALA A 69 -18.77 8.33 8.07
C ALA A 69 -19.15 6.97 7.44
N HIS A 70 -19.07 6.87 6.12
CA HIS A 70 -19.32 5.65 5.36
C HIS A 70 -18.00 5.15 4.78
N PRO A 71 -17.15 4.47 5.57
CA PRO A 71 -15.73 4.31 5.25
C PRO A 71 -15.45 3.46 4.01
N ILE A 72 -16.37 2.61 3.59
CA ILE A 72 -16.19 1.76 2.43
C ILE A 72 -17.28 2.08 1.41
N LEU A 73 -16.85 2.62 0.27
CA LEU A 73 -17.70 2.87 -0.89
C LEU A 73 -17.40 1.85 -1.98
N GLU A 74 -18.42 1.21 -2.50
CA GLU A 74 -18.30 0.27 -3.61
C GLU A 74 -18.88 0.86 -4.89
N PHE A 75 -18.05 0.91 -5.94
CA PHE A 75 -18.41 1.48 -7.23
C PHE A 75 -18.35 0.44 -8.33
N ARG A 76 -19.14 0.61 -9.38
CA ARG A 76 -18.88 -0.02 -10.67
C ARG A 76 -17.65 0.61 -11.34
N SER A 77 -17.11 -0.07 -12.33
CA SER A 77 -15.96 0.45 -13.09
C SER A 77 -16.27 1.76 -13.83
N ASP A 78 -17.52 2.04 -14.12
CA ASP A 78 -17.99 3.30 -14.72
C ASP A 78 -18.09 4.46 -13.71
N GLY A 79 -17.89 4.21 -12.43
CA GLY A 79 -17.96 5.20 -11.35
C GLY A 79 -19.31 5.32 -10.67
N THR A 80 -20.30 4.49 -11.05
CA THR A 80 -21.60 4.45 -10.39
C THR A 80 -21.48 3.82 -9.00
N LEU A 81 -21.94 4.51 -7.95
CA LEU A 81 -22.01 3.96 -6.59
C LEU A 81 -22.97 2.78 -6.53
N VAL A 82 -22.51 1.66 -6.00
CA VAL A 82 -23.32 0.46 -5.74
C VAL A 82 -23.88 0.52 -4.33
N ARG A 83 -23.01 0.73 -3.33
CA ARG A 83 -23.37 0.82 -1.91
C ARG A 83 -22.27 1.45 -1.08
N SER A 84 -22.61 1.78 0.15
CA SER A 84 -21.65 2.14 1.21
C SER A 84 -21.89 1.24 2.42
N TRP A 85 -20.82 1.00 3.20
CA TRP A 85 -20.90 0.16 4.39
C TRP A 85 -19.70 0.39 5.33
N GLY A 86 -19.69 -0.30 6.48
CA GLY A 86 -18.61 -0.28 7.45
C GLY A 86 -18.75 0.81 8.50
N ASP A 87 -19.94 1.41 8.66
CA ASP A 87 -20.23 2.43 9.67
C ASP A 87 -19.93 1.90 11.06
N GLY A 88 -19.13 2.66 11.84
CA GLY A 88 -18.73 2.27 13.19
C GLY A 88 -17.74 1.11 13.28
N LEU A 89 -17.24 0.57 12.15
CA LEU A 89 -16.28 -0.53 12.14
C LEU A 89 -14.91 -0.07 12.63
N PHE A 90 -14.44 1.07 12.12
CA PHE A 90 -13.11 1.59 12.40
C PHE A 90 -13.07 2.46 13.65
N SER A 91 -11.89 2.50 14.26
CA SER A 91 -11.65 3.38 15.40
C SER A 91 -11.75 4.86 15.04
N GLU A 92 -12.26 5.65 15.98
CA GLU A 92 -12.42 7.10 15.84
C GLU A 92 -11.12 7.89 16.13
N GLY A 93 -9.96 7.23 16.09
CA GLY A 93 -8.66 7.88 16.29
C GLY A 93 -8.33 8.32 17.72
N LYS A 94 -9.17 8.00 18.71
CA LYS A 94 -8.86 8.19 20.11
C LYS A 94 -8.05 7.01 20.64
N VAL A 95 -6.84 6.85 20.17
CA VAL A 95 -5.91 5.83 20.67
C VAL A 95 -5.04 6.42 21.76
N ALA A 96 -4.73 5.63 22.77
CA ALA A 96 -3.76 5.97 23.80
C ALA A 96 -2.48 6.48 23.14
N ALA A 97 -1.90 7.53 23.70
CA ALA A 97 -0.73 8.18 23.12
C ALA A 97 0.33 7.15 22.71
N ILE A 98 0.66 7.13 21.43
CA ILE A 98 1.79 6.33 20.95
C ILE A 98 3.04 6.92 21.58
N PRO A 99 3.90 6.09 22.18
CA PRO A 99 5.14 6.58 22.79
C PRO A 99 5.94 7.40 21.78
N GLU A 100 6.49 8.54 22.21
CA GLU A 100 7.29 9.42 21.35
C GLU A 100 8.44 8.70 20.65
N SER A 101 8.96 7.65 21.26
CA SER A 101 10.01 6.80 20.68
C SER A 101 9.63 6.11 19.36
N TYR A 102 8.36 6.03 19.04
CA TYR A 102 7.86 5.44 17.76
C TYR A 102 7.72 6.48 16.64
N TRP A 103 7.81 7.76 16.95
CA TRP A 103 7.67 8.80 15.95
C TRP A 103 9.03 9.18 15.34
N THR A 104 8.99 9.46 14.04
CA THR A 104 10.07 10.25 13.43
C THR A 104 10.07 11.64 14.09
N ALA A 105 11.23 12.28 14.16
CA ALA A 105 11.42 13.55 14.85
C ALA A 105 10.45 14.66 14.43
N ASP A 106 9.89 14.58 13.23
CA ASP A 106 8.96 15.55 12.65
C ASP A 106 7.48 15.18 12.84
N LYS A 107 7.16 14.04 13.47
CA LYS A 107 5.79 13.53 13.64
C LYS A 107 4.98 13.48 12.33
N SER A 108 5.66 13.38 11.18
CA SER A 108 5.05 13.46 9.84
C SER A 108 3.99 12.38 9.56
N HIS A 109 4.02 11.28 10.33
CA HIS A 109 3.08 10.18 10.16
C HIS A 109 1.84 10.28 11.04
N TYR A 110 1.75 11.26 11.93
CA TYR A 110 0.64 11.39 12.87
C TYR A 110 -0.71 11.43 12.15
N SER A 111 -0.88 12.31 11.18
CA SER A 111 -2.12 12.43 10.40
C SER A 111 -2.40 11.22 9.50
N ALA A 112 -1.35 10.50 9.08
CA ALA A 112 -1.50 9.28 8.29
C ALA A 112 -2.04 8.11 9.13
N VAL A 113 -1.76 8.08 10.43
CA VAL A 113 -2.22 7.03 11.36
C VAL A 113 -3.57 7.39 11.99
N TYR A 114 -3.73 8.62 12.46
CA TYR A 114 -4.91 9.03 13.22
C TYR A 114 -5.99 9.74 12.39
N GLY A 115 -5.68 10.04 11.13
CA GLY A 115 -6.57 10.79 10.27
C GLY A 115 -6.67 12.28 10.63
N PRO A 116 -7.44 13.05 9.86
CA PRO A 116 -7.70 14.46 10.14
C PRO A 116 -8.62 14.62 11.35
N ALA A 117 -8.58 15.77 11.99
CA ALA A 117 -9.50 16.09 13.09
C ALA A 117 -10.96 15.94 12.63
N GLY A 118 -11.77 15.27 13.44
CA GLY A 118 -13.20 15.07 13.16
C GLY A 118 -13.54 13.96 12.16
N CYS A 119 -12.59 13.10 11.77
CA CYS A 119 -12.89 11.94 10.96
C CYS A 119 -13.71 10.90 11.75
N ALA A 120 -14.71 10.29 11.11
CA ALA A 120 -15.56 9.27 11.73
C ALA A 120 -14.91 7.88 11.73
N SER A 121 -14.03 7.60 10.78
CA SER A 121 -13.33 6.32 10.60
C SER A 121 -11.83 6.51 10.48
N CYS A 122 -11.25 7.20 11.46
CA CYS A 122 -9.84 7.62 11.44
C CYS A 122 -8.86 6.46 11.31
N GLY A 123 -9.22 5.29 11.82
CA GLY A 123 -8.41 4.08 11.77
C GLY A 123 -8.32 3.40 10.42
N ALA A 124 -9.17 3.75 9.46
CA ALA A 124 -9.19 3.16 8.14
C ALA A 124 -7.84 3.38 7.43
N HIS A 125 -7.07 2.29 7.21
CA HIS A 125 -5.72 2.38 6.65
C HIS A 125 -5.56 1.64 5.33
N SER A 126 -5.93 0.36 5.24
CA SER A 126 -5.81 -0.43 4.02
C SER A 126 -7.05 -1.29 3.77
N VAL A 127 -7.36 -1.53 2.50
CA VAL A 127 -8.35 -2.49 2.02
C VAL A 127 -7.71 -3.39 0.97
N ARG A 128 -7.90 -4.71 1.12
CA ARG A 128 -7.46 -5.74 0.17
C ARG A 128 -8.59 -6.72 -0.08
N VAL A 129 -8.55 -7.40 -1.22
CA VAL A 129 -9.46 -8.51 -1.53
C VAL A 129 -8.63 -9.77 -1.70
N ASP A 130 -8.98 -10.84 -0.96
CA ASP A 130 -8.28 -12.11 -1.09
C ASP A 130 -8.78 -12.89 -2.33
N PRO A 131 -8.07 -13.94 -2.77
CA PRO A 131 -8.46 -14.73 -3.94
C PRO A 131 -9.84 -15.41 -3.81
N GLN A 132 -10.41 -15.49 -2.61
CA GLN A 132 -11.75 -16.02 -2.34
C GLN A 132 -12.83 -14.93 -2.38
N GLY A 133 -12.45 -13.66 -2.63
CA GLY A 133 -13.35 -12.52 -2.69
C GLY A 133 -13.70 -11.92 -1.33
N ASN A 134 -13.03 -12.30 -0.26
CA ASN A 134 -13.22 -11.67 1.04
C ASN A 134 -12.49 -10.33 1.11
N VAL A 135 -13.09 -9.38 1.80
CA VAL A 135 -12.53 -8.04 1.99
C VAL A 135 -11.74 -7.99 3.29
N TRP A 136 -10.50 -7.58 3.20
CA TRP A 136 -9.64 -7.41 4.35
C TRP A 136 -9.39 -5.92 4.62
N LEU A 137 -9.54 -5.55 5.88
CA LEU A 137 -9.53 -4.16 6.33
C LEU A 137 -8.55 -3.98 7.47
N VAL A 138 -7.66 -3.01 7.35
CA VAL A 138 -6.70 -2.65 8.40
C VAL A 138 -7.21 -1.44 9.17
N ASP A 139 -7.41 -1.62 10.48
CA ASP A 139 -7.62 -0.53 11.44
C ASP A 139 -6.32 -0.34 12.23
N ALA A 140 -5.48 0.59 11.76
CA ALA A 140 -4.15 0.76 12.31
C ALA A 140 -4.17 1.15 13.79
N PRO A 141 -4.91 2.19 14.24
CA PRO A 141 -4.95 2.58 15.64
C PRO A 141 -5.64 1.56 16.55
N ALA A 142 -6.53 0.72 16.02
CA ALA A 142 -7.13 -0.35 16.81
C ALA A 142 -6.25 -1.61 16.87
N HIS A 143 -5.12 -1.64 16.18
CA HIS A 143 -4.16 -2.76 16.15
C HIS A 143 -4.75 -4.07 15.64
N VAL A 144 -5.70 -3.99 14.69
CA VAL A 144 -6.40 -5.17 14.16
C VAL A 144 -6.54 -5.14 12.65
N ILE A 145 -6.74 -6.34 12.11
CA ILE A 145 -7.08 -6.56 10.72
C ILE A 145 -8.34 -7.44 10.69
N TYR A 146 -9.37 -6.98 9.99
CA TYR A 146 -10.61 -7.70 9.82
C TYR A 146 -10.64 -8.44 8.49
N LYS A 147 -11.11 -9.68 8.47
CA LYS A 147 -11.57 -10.39 7.29
C LYS A 147 -13.09 -10.37 7.26
N MET A 148 -13.66 -9.81 6.20
CA MET A 148 -15.10 -9.68 6.01
C MET A 148 -15.52 -10.49 4.77
N ASN A 149 -16.73 -11.06 4.79
CA ASN A 149 -17.31 -11.53 3.53
C ASN A 149 -17.78 -10.36 2.65
N ALA A 150 -18.24 -10.67 1.45
CA ALA A 150 -18.74 -9.65 0.51
C ALA A 150 -19.92 -8.83 1.08
N ASP A 151 -20.70 -9.36 2.02
CA ASP A 151 -21.82 -8.66 2.66
C ASP A 151 -21.42 -7.79 3.83
N GLY A 152 -20.12 -7.76 4.19
CA GLY A 152 -19.60 -6.99 5.31
C GLY A 152 -19.70 -7.70 6.67
N LYS A 153 -19.96 -9.02 6.71
CA LYS A 153 -19.93 -9.81 7.95
C LYS A 153 -18.50 -10.22 8.29
N GLU A 154 -18.09 -9.98 9.53
CA GLU A 154 -16.78 -10.41 10.03
C GLU A 154 -16.67 -11.94 10.03
N LEU A 155 -15.62 -12.45 9.39
CA LEU A 155 -15.28 -13.88 9.34
C LEU A 155 -14.08 -14.22 10.25
N MET A 156 -13.14 -13.28 10.38
CA MET A 156 -11.91 -13.45 11.14
C MET A 156 -11.36 -12.10 11.56
N ARG A 157 -10.61 -12.09 12.65
CA ARG A 157 -9.82 -10.94 13.10
C ARG A 157 -8.43 -11.41 13.48
N LEU A 158 -7.42 -10.68 12.98
CA LEU A 158 -6.05 -10.80 13.44
C LEU A 158 -5.74 -9.62 14.37
N GLY A 159 -4.98 -9.86 15.40
CA GLY A 159 -4.68 -8.87 16.44
C GLY A 159 -5.73 -8.80 17.54
N THR A 160 -5.43 -8.05 18.60
CA THR A 160 -6.32 -7.80 19.74
C THR A 160 -6.76 -6.34 19.73
N LYS A 161 -8.06 -6.09 19.52
CA LYS A 161 -8.59 -4.73 19.38
C LYS A 161 -8.25 -3.86 20.59
N GLY A 162 -7.60 -2.73 20.34
CA GLY A 162 -7.20 -1.77 21.36
C GLY A 162 -5.96 -2.16 22.19
N ALA A 163 -5.30 -3.29 21.88
CA ALA A 163 -4.11 -3.74 22.57
C ALA A 163 -2.91 -3.79 21.61
N SER A 164 -2.03 -2.78 21.70
CA SER A 164 -0.76 -2.78 20.98
C SER A 164 0.23 -3.76 21.60
N GLY A 165 1.11 -4.32 20.77
CA GLY A 165 2.18 -5.19 21.27
C GLY A 165 2.94 -5.90 20.17
N ALA A 166 3.93 -6.68 20.59
CA ALA A 166 4.65 -7.64 19.78
C ALA A 166 4.12 -9.06 20.02
N GLY A 167 4.43 -9.96 19.10
CA GLY A 167 4.05 -11.36 19.21
C GLY A 167 2.83 -11.74 18.37
N PRO A 168 2.41 -13.03 18.45
CA PRO A 168 1.53 -13.63 17.45
C PRO A 168 0.11 -13.08 17.39
N ASN A 169 -0.39 -12.49 18.47
CA ASN A 169 -1.77 -12.01 18.57
C ASN A 169 -1.88 -10.50 18.76
N HIS A 170 -0.81 -9.77 18.53
CA HIS A 170 -0.77 -8.32 18.70
C HIS A 170 -0.06 -7.66 17.52
N PHE A 171 -0.51 -6.48 17.17
CA PHE A 171 0.16 -5.57 16.28
C PHE A 171 0.42 -4.24 17.00
N ASN A 172 1.28 -3.44 16.41
CA ASN A 172 1.49 -2.07 16.83
C ASN A 172 1.39 -1.13 15.64
N LEU A 173 0.16 -0.73 15.31
CA LEU A 173 -0.19 0.10 14.17
C LEU A 173 0.12 -0.59 12.82
N PRO A 174 -0.57 -1.69 12.50
CA PRO A 174 -0.39 -2.40 11.24
C PRO A 174 -0.78 -1.52 10.05
N THR A 175 -0.16 -1.77 8.91
CA THR A 175 -0.30 -0.91 7.73
C THR A 175 -0.99 -1.59 6.56
N ASP A 176 -0.69 -2.86 6.29
CA ASP A 176 -1.28 -3.57 5.14
C ASP A 176 -1.35 -5.08 5.38
N VAL A 177 -2.08 -5.77 4.51
CA VAL A 177 -2.22 -7.23 4.47
C VAL A 177 -2.12 -7.73 3.03
N GLY A 178 -1.47 -8.86 2.81
CA GLY A 178 -1.36 -9.49 1.50
C GLY A 178 -1.43 -11.02 1.59
N PHE A 179 -1.61 -11.68 0.45
CA PHE A 179 -1.93 -13.09 0.37
C PHE A 179 -0.99 -13.80 -0.60
N ALA A 180 -0.41 -14.90 -0.15
CA ALA A 180 0.39 -15.78 -1.00
C ALA A 180 -0.52 -16.74 -1.81
N PRO A 181 0.00 -17.34 -2.89
CA PRO A 181 -0.74 -18.31 -3.69
C PRO A 181 -1.24 -19.54 -2.90
N ASN A 182 -0.52 -19.95 -1.85
CA ASN A 182 -0.93 -21.05 -0.95
C ASN A 182 -2.00 -20.63 0.09
N GLY A 183 -2.34 -19.35 0.13
CA GLY A 183 -3.31 -18.77 1.05
C GLY A 183 -2.72 -18.23 2.35
N ASP A 184 -1.41 -18.31 2.58
CA ASP A 184 -0.77 -17.68 3.72
C ASP A 184 -0.97 -16.16 3.68
N ILE A 185 -1.11 -15.58 4.86
CA ILE A 185 -1.43 -14.17 5.09
C ILE A 185 -0.16 -13.49 5.59
N TYR A 186 0.18 -12.35 5.00
CA TYR A 186 1.29 -11.52 5.43
C TYR A 186 0.78 -10.15 5.85
N VAL A 187 1.29 -9.63 6.95
CA VAL A 187 0.90 -8.34 7.52
C VAL A 187 2.13 -7.48 7.73
N THR A 188 2.12 -6.27 7.19
CA THR A 188 3.09 -5.25 7.59
C THR A 188 2.61 -4.57 8.88
N ASP A 189 3.38 -4.70 9.95
CA ASP A 189 3.16 -4.06 11.25
C ASP A 189 4.13 -2.89 11.36
N GLY A 190 3.82 -1.81 10.62
CA GLY A 190 4.82 -0.85 10.18
C GLY A 190 5.07 0.30 11.12
N TYR A 191 4.04 1.05 11.55
CA TYR A 191 4.26 2.30 12.25
C TYR A 191 4.91 2.11 13.62
N GLY A 192 4.53 1.08 14.35
CA GLY A 192 5.02 0.85 15.70
C GLY A 192 6.11 -0.22 15.83
N SER A 193 6.03 -1.30 15.05
CA SER A 193 6.90 -2.48 15.24
C SER A 193 7.99 -2.65 14.18
N ALA A 194 7.84 -2.11 12.98
CA ALA A 194 8.77 -2.24 11.85
C ALA A 194 9.06 -3.72 11.49
N ARG A 195 8.01 -4.54 11.35
CA ARG A 195 8.10 -5.97 11.04
C ARG A 195 7.06 -6.40 10.01
N VAL A 196 7.26 -7.60 9.48
CA VAL A 196 6.26 -8.37 8.72
C VAL A 196 5.91 -9.62 9.51
N VAL A 197 4.63 -9.97 9.58
CA VAL A 197 4.13 -11.15 10.30
C VAL A 197 3.41 -12.07 9.33
N LYS A 198 3.71 -13.36 9.38
CA LYS A 198 3.12 -14.39 8.52
C LYS A 198 2.17 -15.28 9.33
N TYR A 199 1.00 -15.55 8.75
CA TYR A 199 -0.02 -16.44 9.29
C TYR A 199 -0.43 -17.47 8.24
N THR A 200 -0.97 -18.60 8.70
CA THR A 200 -1.73 -19.51 7.83
C THR A 200 -3.01 -18.83 7.34
N ARG A 201 -3.65 -19.38 6.31
CA ARG A 201 -4.98 -18.96 5.84
C ARG A 201 -6.06 -18.91 6.93
N ASP A 202 -5.89 -19.68 7.99
CA ASP A 202 -6.81 -19.79 9.12
C ASP A 202 -6.40 -18.87 10.29
N GLY A 203 -5.44 -17.95 10.06
CA GLY A 203 -5.01 -16.96 11.03
C GLY A 203 -4.09 -17.49 12.14
N LYS A 204 -3.49 -18.67 11.99
CA LYS A 204 -2.49 -19.18 12.93
C LYS A 204 -1.11 -18.59 12.60
N PHE A 205 -0.45 -18.04 13.60
CA PHE A 205 0.90 -17.49 13.48
C PHE A 205 1.88 -18.55 12.98
N ILE A 206 2.74 -18.14 12.04
CA ILE A 206 3.84 -18.97 11.51
C ILE A 206 5.17 -18.39 11.96
N LEU A 207 5.49 -17.16 11.56
CA LEU A 207 6.75 -16.48 11.86
C LEU A 207 6.61 -14.96 11.67
N GLU A 208 7.63 -14.24 12.09
CA GLU A 208 7.78 -12.81 11.83
C GLU A 208 9.23 -12.48 11.52
N TRP A 209 9.46 -11.38 10.81
CA TRP A 209 10.79 -10.86 10.55
C TRP A 209 10.80 -9.34 10.45
N GLY A 210 12.00 -8.78 10.51
CA GLY A 210 12.22 -7.34 10.47
C GLY A 210 12.37 -6.73 11.85
N ARG A 211 13.00 -5.58 11.86
CA ARG A 211 13.18 -4.69 13.01
C ARG A 211 13.48 -3.30 12.48
N ARG A 212 13.40 -2.31 13.34
CA ARG A 212 13.73 -0.94 12.95
C ARG A 212 15.20 -0.79 12.60
N GLY A 213 15.46 -0.20 11.42
CA GLY A 213 16.81 0.04 10.93
C GLY A 213 16.87 0.36 9.44
N LYS A 214 18.08 0.29 8.86
CA LYS A 214 18.36 0.61 7.45
C LYS A 214 19.13 -0.50 6.71
N GLY A 215 19.57 -1.52 7.43
CA GLY A 215 20.24 -2.69 6.85
C GLY A 215 19.29 -3.59 6.07
N PRO A 216 19.79 -4.59 5.32
CA PRO A 216 18.96 -5.60 4.68
C PRO A 216 18.10 -6.36 5.69
N GLY A 217 16.80 -6.44 5.45
CA GLY A 217 15.84 -7.05 6.36
C GLY A 217 15.49 -6.20 7.59
N GLU A 218 15.94 -4.95 7.65
CA GLU A 218 15.52 -3.96 8.63
C GLU A 218 14.61 -2.94 7.95
N PHE A 219 13.68 -2.33 8.67
CA PHE A 219 12.71 -1.38 8.11
C PHE A 219 12.75 -0.04 8.84
N GLY A 220 12.67 1.03 8.07
CA GLY A 220 12.27 2.34 8.58
C GLY A 220 10.75 2.35 8.83
N LEU A 221 9.99 2.01 7.79
CA LEU A 221 8.53 1.87 7.84
C LEU A 221 8.05 0.88 6.76
N PRO A 222 7.82 -0.41 7.09
CA PRO A 222 7.16 -1.33 6.18
C PRO A 222 5.69 -0.93 6.05
N HIS A 223 5.30 -0.43 4.86
CA HIS A 223 4.02 0.24 4.71
C HIS A 223 3.01 -0.58 3.90
N ASN A 224 3.44 -1.17 2.81
CA ASN A 224 2.57 -1.93 1.91
C ASN A 224 3.30 -3.16 1.41
N LEU A 225 2.55 -4.21 1.02
CA LEU A 225 3.17 -5.42 0.52
C LEU A 225 2.37 -6.06 -0.61
N VAL A 226 3.08 -6.76 -1.50
CA VAL A 226 2.49 -7.67 -2.48
C VAL A 226 3.30 -8.96 -2.54
N ILE A 227 2.68 -10.06 -2.96
CA ILE A 227 3.31 -11.36 -3.09
C ILE A 227 3.16 -11.83 -4.54
N ASP A 228 4.25 -12.31 -5.15
CA ASP A 228 4.24 -12.84 -6.50
C ASP A 228 3.81 -14.33 -6.54
N ARG A 229 3.69 -14.88 -7.75
CA ARG A 229 3.31 -16.28 -7.94
C ARG A 229 4.34 -17.28 -7.43
N GLN A 230 5.60 -16.87 -7.25
CA GLN A 230 6.66 -17.67 -6.68
C GLN A 230 6.69 -17.61 -5.15
N GLY A 231 5.84 -16.77 -4.54
CA GLY A 231 5.78 -16.56 -3.10
C GLY A 231 6.81 -15.55 -2.59
N ARG A 232 7.48 -14.77 -3.46
CA ARG A 232 8.35 -13.69 -3.04
C ARG A 232 7.51 -12.53 -2.52
N VAL A 233 7.94 -11.95 -1.41
CA VAL A 233 7.24 -10.87 -0.70
C VAL A 233 7.97 -9.56 -0.96
N TYR A 234 7.27 -8.61 -1.56
CA TYR A 234 7.79 -7.27 -1.88
C TYR A 234 7.19 -6.29 -0.87
N VAL A 235 8.04 -5.65 -0.08
CA VAL A 235 7.62 -4.75 1.00
C VAL A 235 8.14 -3.35 0.74
N THR A 236 7.25 -2.36 0.73
CA THR A 236 7.70 -0.96 0.71
C THR A 236 8.29 -0.62 2.07
N ASP A 237 9.55 -0.25 2.09
CA ASP A 237 10.21 0.37 3.24
C ASP A 237 10.23 1.90 3.00
N ARG A 238 9.08 2.52 3.27
CA ARG A 238 8.76 3.89 2.84
C ARG A 238 9.77 4.92 3.31
N ASP A 239 10.12 4.88 4.59
CA ASP A 239 11.01 5.88 5.19
C ASP A 239 12.45 5.69 4.77
N ASN A 240 12.85 4.49 4.37
CA ASN A 240 14.17 4.22 3.78
C ASN A 240 14.15 4.35 2.24
N GLN A 241 13.01 4.73 1.63
CA GLN A 241 12.85 4.97 0.19
C GLN A 241 13.28 3.79 -0.70
N ARG A 242 12.91 2.58 -0.29
CA ARG A 242 13.24 1.34 -0.98
C ARG A 242 12.09 0.35 -0.95
N ILE A 243 12.19 -0.69 -1.77
CA ILE A 243 11.36 -1.89 -1.68
C ILE A 243 12.31 -3.05 -1.39
N GLU A 244 12.05 -3.78 -0.32
CA GLU A 244 12.79 -5.00 0.00
C GLU A 244 12.02 -6.23 -0.46
N VAL A 245 12.76 -7.23 -0.94
CA VAL A 245 12.23 -8.49 -1.47
C VAL A 245 12.72 -9.64 -0.62
N PHE A 246 11.78 -10.46 -0.18
CA PHE A 246 12.02 -11.62 0.67
C PHE A 246 11.50 -12.89 0.01
N ASP A 247 12.01 -14.05 0.43
CA ASP A 247 11.32 -15.31 0.17
C ASP A 247 10.10 -15.48 1.08
N ALA A 248 9.38 -16.59 0.91
CA ALA A 248 8.17 -16.88 1.67
C ALA A 248 8.39 -17.03 3.18
N ASP A 249 9.62 -17.22 3.62
CA ASP A 249 10.01 -17.41 5.03
C ASP A 249 10.74 -16.20 5.64
N GLY A 250 10.70 -15.06 4.91
CA GLY A 250 11.23 -13.80 5.39
C GLY A 250 12.74 -13.64 5.25
N LYS A 251 13.41 -14.53 4.49
CA LYS A 251 14.83 -14.34 4.17
C LYS A 251 14.97 -13.24 3.13
N PHE A 252 15.79 -12.25 3.42
CA PHE A 252 16.11 -11.18 2.47
C PHE A 252 16.75 -11.74 1.20
N LEU A 253 16.25 -11.33 0.04
CA LEU A 253 16.75 -11.71 -1.27
C LEU A 253 17.46 -10.55 -1.96
N THR A 254 16.79 -9.41 -2.08
CA THR A 254 17.29 -8.22 -2.74
C THR A 254 16.49 -6.98 -2.32
N GLN A 255 16.88 -5.82 -2.84
CA GLN A 255 16.13 -4.58 -2.66
C GLN A 255 16.18 -3.70 -3.91
N TRP A 256 15.14 -2.90 -4.10
CA TRP A 256 15.09 -1.84 -5.11
C TRP A 256 15.30 -0.51 -4.41
N THR A 257 16.39 0.16 -4.74
CA THR A 257 16.71 1.48 -4.18
C THR A 257 16.18 2.60 -5.06
N ASN A 258 16.16 3.81 -4.51
CA ASN A 258 15.70 5.01 -5.23
C ASN A 258 14.25 4.90 -5.77
N THR A 259 13.40 4.24 -5.01
CA THR A 259 11.97 4.13 -5.36
C THR A 259 11.17 5.33 -4.88
N GLY A 260 11.75 6.23 -4.11
CA GLY A 260 11.04 7.26 -3.35
C GLY A 260 10.28 6.67 -2.16
N GLY A 261 9.56 7.49 -1.44
CA GLY A 261 8.71 7.08 -0.31
C GLY A 261 7.40 6.43 -0.79
N VAL A 262 7.48 5.31 -1.52
CA VAL A 262 6.30 4.61 -2.05
C VAL A 262 5.45 4.06 -0.91
N SER A 263 4.17 4.42 -0.91
CA SER A 263 3.19 3.93 0.07
C SER A 263 2.38 2.75 -0.47
N GLY A 264 1.92 2.79 -1.72
CA GLY A 264 1.01 1.79 -2.30
C GLY A 264 1.67 0.87 -3.32
N LEU A 265 1.38 -0.44 -3.23
CA LEU A 265 1.75 -1.45 -4.21
C LEU A 265 0.53 -2.18 -4.76
N ALA A 266 0.58 -2.53 -6.04
CA ALA A 266 -0.32 -3.49 -6.65
C ALA A 266 0.44 -4.39 -7.62
N ILE A 267 0.20 -5.70 -7.57
CA ILE A 267 0.77 -6.65 -8.51
C ILE A 267 -0.26 -7.00 -9.57
N THR A 268 0.17 -6.99 -10.83
CA THR A 268 -0.69 -7.31 -11.98
C THR A 268 -0.74 -8.80 -12.23
N ARG A 269 -1.74 -9.25 -13.00
CA ARG A 269 -1.85 -10.65 -13.40
C ARG A 269 -0.63 -11.14 -14.21
N ASP A 270 0.01 -10.29 -14.97
CA ASP A 270 1.24 -10.59 -15.73
C ASP A 270 2.53 -10.37 -14.91
N GLN A 271 2.41 -10.31 -13.59
CA GLN A 271 3.53 -10.25 -12.63
C GLN A 271 4.41 -9.01 -12.80
N ARG A 272 3.78 -7.84 -12.94
CA ARG A 272 4.43 -6.54 -12.84
C ARG A 272 3.91 -5.82 -11.59
N ILE A 273 4.68 -4.91 -11.06
CA ILE A 273 4.34 -4.22 -9.81
C ILE A 273 4.19 -2.72 -10.08
N TRP A 274 3.01 -2.20 -9.79
CA TRP A 274 2.78 -0.77 -9.66
C TRP A 274 3.29 -0.28 -8.31
N THR A 275 4.14 0.73 -8.34
CA THR A 275 4.69 1.45 -7.19
C THR A 275 4.20 2.90 -7.25
N GLY A 276 3.00 3.15 -6.74
CA GLY A 276 2.28 4.38 -7.10
C GLY A 276 2.00 4.41 -8.60
N GLY A 277 2.35 5.50 -9.29
CA GLY A 277 2.18 5.66 -10.74
C GLY A 277 3.28 5.05 -11.61
N THR A 278 4.28 4.36 -11.04
CA THR A 278 5.38 3.73 -11.80
C THR A 278 5.19 2.22 -11.88
N LEU A 279 5.27 1.66 -13.09
CA LEU A 279 5.22 0.21 -13.33
C LEU A 279 6.64 -0.36 -13.41
N ARG A 280 6.88 -1.47 -12.71
CA ARG A 280 8.17 -2.17 -12.67
C ARG A 280 8.01 -3.67 -12.98
N ASP A 281 9.09 -4.29 -13.45
CA ASP A 281 9.21 -5.74 -13.45
C ASP A 281 9.51 -6.29 -12.05
N LEU A 282 9.61 -7.61 -11.92
CA LEU A 282 9.91 -8.27 -10.64
C LEU A 282 11.36 -8.12 -10.18
N GLU A 283 12.23 -7.62 -11.03
CA GLU A 283 13.63 -7.27 -10.76
C GLU A 283 13.77 -5.80 -10.32
N GLY A 284 12.69 -5.00 -10.44
CA GLY A 284 12.63 -3.59 -10.04
C GLY A 284 12.96 -2.60 -11.15
N HIS A 285 13.22 -3.06 -12.37
CA HIS A 285 13.45 -2.15 -13.49
C HIS A 285 12.16 -1.41 -13.84
N VAL A 286 12.28 -0.13 -14.12
CA VAL A 286 11.15 0.70 -14.52
C VAL A 286 10.76 0.37 -15.96
N ILE A 287 9.49 0.01 -16.15
CA ILE A 287 8.88 -0.24 -17.46
C ILE A 287 8.30 1.05 -18.03
N GLY A 288 7.72 1.87 -17.15
CA GLY A 288 7.14 3.16 -17.54
C GLY A 288 6.31 3.75 -16.41
N SER A 289 5.68 4.90 -16.66
CA SER A 289 4.84 5.58 -15.67
C SER A 289 3.50 6.02 -16.25
N LEU A 290 2.53 6.21 -15.36
CA LEU A 290 1.27 6.89 -15.67
C LEU A 290 1.52 8.36 -15.97
N PRO A 291 0.67 9.03 -16.76
CA PRO A 291 0.70 10.47 -16.92
C PRO A 291 0.70 11.20 -15.58
N GLY A 292 1.64 12.12 -15.40
CA GLY A 292 1.83 12.85 -14.15
C GLY A 292 2.44 12.04 -12.99
N ASN A 293 2.74 10.76 -13.21
CA ASN A 293 3.35 9.85 -12.23
C ASN A 293 2.80 10.05 -10.80
N PRO A 294 1.51 9.90 -10.58
CA PRO A 294 0.90 10.21 -9.28
C PRO A 294 1.43 9.27 -8.20
N GLY A 295 1.85 9.85 -7.08
CA GLY A 295 2.00 9.09 -5.85
C GLY A 295 0.62 8.67 -5.34
N GLY A 296 0.56 7.56 -4.60
CA GLY A 296 -0.69 7.11 -3.99
C GLY A 296 -0.46 6.43 -2.66
N HIS A 297 -1.40 6.59 -1.74
CA HIS A 297 -1.39 5.83 -0.49
C HIS A 297 -1.87 4.39 -0.74
N GLY A 298 -2.86 4.22 -1.63
CA GLY A 298 -3.33 2.93 -2.11
C GLY A 298 -3.33 2.83 -3.63
N VAL A 299 -3.00 1.66 -4.16
CA VAL A 299 -3.01 1.35 -5.59
C VAL A 299 -3.74 0.03 -5.82
N ALA A 300 -4.58 -0.02 -6.85
CA ALA A 300 -5.20 -1.25 -7.32
C ALA A 300 -5.22 -1.30 -8.84
N VAL A 301 -5.25 -2.50 -9.40
CA VAL A 301 -5.33 -2.74 -10.83
C VAL A 301 -6.46 -3.71 -11.13
N SER A 302 -7.31 -3.40 -12.12
CA SER A 302 -8.37 -4.27 -12.57
C SER A 302 -7.85 -5.35 -13.53
N GLU A 303 -8.67 -6.35 -13.81
CA GLU A 303 -8.35 -7.37 -14.81
C GLU A 303 -8.19 -6.79 -16.23
N SER A 304 -8.92 -5.70 -16.54
CA SER A 304 -8.77 -4.96 -17.81
C SER A 304 -7.46 -4.17 -17.88
N GLY A 305 -6.76 -4.02 -16.75
CA GLY A 305 -5.53 -3.25 -16.63
C GLY A 305 -5.75 -1.79 -16.24
N ASP A 306 -6.97 -1.36 -15.93
CA ASP A 306 -7.21 -0.02 -15.39
C ASP A 306 -6.53 0.12 -14.03
N VAL A 307 -5.90 1.26 -13.79
CA VAL A 307 -5.19 1.54 -12.55
C VAL A 307 -5.95 2.57 -11.73
N TYR A 308 -6.15 2.26 -10.46
CA TYR A 308 -6.81 3.13 -9.48
C TYR A 308 -5.81 3.55 -8.42
N ILE A 309 -5.74 4.85 -8.13
CA ILE A 309 -4.82 5.42 -7.15
C ILE A 309 -5.61 6.24 -6.14
N ALA A 310 -5.58 5.82 -4.88
CA ALA A 310 -6.19 6.52 -3.76
C ALA A 310 -5.15 7.42 -3.08
N GLN A 311 -5.55 8.67 -2.78
CA GLN A 311 -4.69 9.68 -2.17
C GLN A 311 -5.30 10.22 -0.88
N LEU A 312 -4.47 10.47 0.12
CA LEU A 312 -4.90 11.08 1.39
C LEU A 312 -5.42 12.51 1.25
N THR A 313 -5.33 13.09 0.07
CA THR A 313 -6.00 14.36 -0.28
C THR A 313 -7.50 14.21 -0.52
N GLY A 314 -8.04 12.98 -0.44
CA GLY A 314 -9.45 12.70 -0.71
C GLY A 314 -9.76 12.47 -2.19
N ILE A 315 -8.74 12.21 -2.99
CA ILE A 315 -8.89 11.97 -4.44
C ILE A 315 -8.67 10.48 -4.73
N VAL A 316 -9.49 9.92 -5.62
CA VAL A 316 -9.21 8.66 -6.28
C VAL A 316 -9.12 8.92 -7.78
N GLN A 317 -8.00 8.52 -8.37
CA GLN A 317 -7.75 8.66 -9.80
C GLN A 317 -7.92 7.31 -10.48
N LYS A 318 -8.55 7.30 -11.66
CA LYS A 318 -8.64 6.15 -12.55
C LYS A 318 -7.89 6.43 -13.84
N PHE A 319 -7.00 5.51 -14.20
CA PHE A 319 -6.27 5.52 -15.46
C PHE A 319 -6.70 4.33 -16.30
N VAL A 320 -7.15 4.59 -17.53
CA VAL A 320 -7.55 3.56 -18.50
C VAL A 320 -6.53 3.45 -19.62
N LYS A 321 -6.33 2.23 -20.13
CA LYS A 321 -5.45 1.97 -21.26
C LYS A 321 -5.98 2.52 -22.57
#